data_cbb54efb8c1b3127ab6e050a508d4df2
#
_entry.id   cbb54efb8c1b3127ab6e050a508d4df2
#
_cell.length_a   1.000
_cell.length_b   1.000
_cell.length_c   1.000
_cell.angle_alpha   90.00
_cell.angle_beta   90.00
_cell.angle_gamma   90.00
#
_symmetry.space_group_name_H-M   'P 1'
#
loop_
_entity.id
_entity.type
_entity.pdbx_description
1 polymer ?
#
loop_
_entity_poly.entity_id
_entity_poly.type
_entity_poly.pdbx_seq_one_letter_code
_entity_poly.pdbx_strand_id
1 'polypeptide(L)'
;MGAIITLSILALVVLYLGLFKAKALLLPVSILGFLVAIGFLLNDWTADKGPLFSGMVHFDHYAIAFSVLCIVVTLCIFIISKGYFDEGGQVAEYYSLLIFSLTGAVLVNSYHNFSMLFLGIEIMSVALYILVGIRKRDKASNEAALKYFLMGAFSTGFLLFGIALLYGATGSFDLDEIKAYVVNNPHAISPLFYGGILLLIVGLTFKVGAAPFHFWTPDVYDGAPILITSYMSTVVKVASFAGLLRLFSYSLLPLQDFWEPVFLIIAIITLFIGKIGRAHV
;
A
#
# COMPACT_ATOMS: atom_id res chain seq x y z
N MET A 1 11.53 -2.83 -12.80
CA MET A 1 12.60 -2.78 -11.78
C MET A 1 13.20 -1.40 -11.59
N GLY A 2 13.57 -0.72 -12.67
CA GLY A 2 14.18 0.62 -12.61
C GLY A 2 13.41 1.60 -11.71
N ALA A 3 12.08 1.58 -11.73
CA ALA A 3 11.26 2.46 -10.90
C ALA A 3 11.46 2.24 -9.39
N ILE A 4 11.48 1.00 -8.90
CA ILE A 4 11.70 0.70 -7.47
C ILE A 4 13.08 1.18 -7.03
N ILE A 5 14.11 0.87 -7.83
CA ILE A 5 15.48 1.30 -7.55
C ILE A 5 15.58 2.83 -7.54
N THR A 6 15.00 3.48 -8.55
CA THR A 6 14.99 4.95 -8.64
C THR A 6 14.30 5.59 -7.43
N LEU A 7 13.13 5.11 -7.03
CA LEU A 7 12.41 5.64 -5.87
C LEU A 7 13.18 5.39 -4.56
N SER A 8 13.78 4.22 -4.39
CA SER A 8 14.58 3.90 -3.20
C SER A 8 15.82 4.80 -3.09
N ILE A 9 16.54 4.99 -4.20
CA ILE A 9 17.69 5.91 -4.23
C ILE A 9 17.23 7.35 -4.02
N LEU A 10 16.12 7.76 -4.65
CA LEU A 10 15.56 9.10 -4.49
C LEU A 10 15.24 9.42 -3.03
N ALA A 11 14.62 8.48 -2.30
CA ALA A 11 14.31 8.66 -0.89
C ALA A 11 15.57 8.93 -0.05
N LEU A 12 16.64 8.18 -0.31
CA LEU A 12 17.94 8.39 0.35
C LEU A 12 18.57 9.73 -0.05
N VAL A 13 18.60 10.06 -1.34
CA VAL A 13 19.14 11.33 -1.83
C VAL A 13 18.42 12.53 -1.20
N VAL A 14 17.08 12.49 -1.15
CA VAL A 14 16.29 13.56 -0.52
C VAL A 14 16.61 13.68 0.97
N LEU A 15 16.78 12.57 1.68
CA LEU A 15 17.19 12.58 3.09
C LEU A 15 18.57 13.22 3.27
N TYR A 16 19.57 12.86 2.44
CA TYR A 16 20.90 13.44 2.49
C TYR A 16 20.90 14.94 2.15
N LEU A 17 20.11 15.38 1.16
CA LEU A 17 19.95 16.81 0.85
C LEU A 17 19.45 17.60 2.06
N GLY A 18 18.57 16.98 2.88
CA GLY A 18 18.12 17.56 4.14
C GLY A 18 19.26 17.82 5.14
N LEU A 19 20.19 16.86 5.28
CA LEU A 19 21.36 16.99 6.16
C LEU A 19 22.27 18.16 5.73
N PHE A 20 22.41 18.39 4.42
CA PHE A 20 23.18 19.52 3.88
C PHE A 20 22.39 20.84 3.85
N LYS A 21 21.18 20.88 4.43
CA LYS A 21 20.29 22.06 4.48
C LYS A 21 19.92 22.62 3.10
N ALA A 22 20.03 21.81 2.04
CA ALA A 22 19.73 22.19 0.67
C ALA A 22 18.21 22.15 0.38
N LYS A 23 17.40 22.83 1.19
CA LYS A 23 15.93 22.78 1.13
C LYS A 23 15.36 23.13 -0.24
N ALA A 24 15.97 24.10 -0.95
CA ALA A 24 15.52 24.53 -2.27
C ALA A 24 15.59 23.42 -3.33
N LEU A 25 16.45 22.42 -3.15
CA LEU A 25 16.64 21.33 -4.10
C LEU A 25 15.70 20.14 -3.84
N LEU A 26 15.09 20.04 -2.65
CA LEU A 26 14.28 18.88 -2.28
C LEU A 26 13.12 18.63 -3.25
N LEU A 27 12.32 19.65 -3.54
CA LEU A 27 11.17 19.54 -4.44
C LEU A 27 11.60 19.28 -5.91
N PRO A 28 12.53 20.06 -6.52
CA PRO A 28 12.98 19.80 -7.89
C PRO A 28 13.59 18.41 -8.09
N VAL A 29 14.41 17.94 -7.15
CA VAL A 29 15.03 16.61 -7.20
C VAL A 29 13.96 15.51 -7.07
N SER A 30 12.98 15.69 -6.19
CA SER A 30 11.88 14.74 -6.07
C SER A 30 11.04 14.65 -7.35
N ILE A 31 10.70 15.78 -7.96
CA ILE A 31 9.96 15.82 -9.23
C ILE A 31 10.75 15.10 -10.33
N LEU A 32 12.05 15.42 -10.46
CA LEU A 32 12.91 14.76 -11.45
C LEU A 32 12.94 13.24 -11.24
N GLY A 33 13.11 12.79 -9.99
CA GLY A 33 13.12 11.37 -9.66
C GLY A 33 11.80 10.66 -9.98
N PHE A 34 10.65 11.30 -9.74
CA PHE A 34 9.35 10.75 -10.13
C PHE A 34 9.20 10.64 -11.65
N LEU A 35 9.64 11.65 -12.41
CA LEU A 35 9.61 11.60 -13.87
C LEU A 35 10.52 10.48 -14.42
N VAL A 36 11.69 10.28 -13.84
CA VAL A 36 12.58 9.18 -14.19
C VAL A 36 11.95 7.83 -13.87
N ALA A 37 11.31 7.69 -12.70
CA ALA A 37 10.60 6.46 -12.32
C ALA A 37 9.45 6.15 -13.28
N ILE A 38 8.65 7.15 -13.68
CA ILE A 38 7.61 7.01 -14.71
C ILE A 38 8.24 6.61 -16.04
N GLY A 39 9.35 7.21 -16.44
CA GLY A 39 10.07 6.85 -17.68
C GLY A 39 10.48 5.37 -17.71
N PHE A 40 10.98 4.82 -16.60
CA PHE A 40 11.26 3.38 -16.48
C PHE A 40 10.01 2.51 -16.58
N LEU A 41 8.89 2.92 -15.96
CA LEU A 41 7.63 2.18 -16.04
C LEU A 41 7.07 2.19 -17.46
N LEU A 42 7.12 3.31 -18.17
CA LEU A 42 6.66 3.41 -19.56
C LEU A 42 7.56 2.61 -20.51
N ASN A 43 8.86 2.54 -20.26
CA ASN A 43 9.75 1.67 -21.00
C ASN A 43 9.46 0.19 -20.76
N ASP A 44 9.09 -0.19 -19.51
CA ASP A 44 8.69 -1.56 -19.19
C ASP A 44 7.30 -1.92 -19.77
N TRP A 45 6.46 -0.92 -20.11
CA TRP A 45 5.18 -1.12 -20.78
C TRP A 45 5.30 -1.75 -22.16
N THR A 46 6.33 -1.36 -22.90
CA THR A 46 6.56 -1.86 -24.28
C THR A 46 7.37 -3.16 -24.33
N ALA A 47 8.01 -3.52 -23.24
CA ALA A 47 8.86 -4.70 -23.15
C ALA A 47 8.38 -5.57 -21.98
N ASP A 48 7.50 -6.54 -22.27
CA ASP A 48 7.15 -7.54 -21.25
C ASP A 48 8.40 -8.38 -20.91
N LYS A 49 8.99 -8.05 -19.76
CA LYS A 49 10.24 -8.69 -19.29
C LYS A 49 9.97 -9.95 -18.46
N GLY A 50 8.70 -10.32 -18.30
CA GLY A 50 8.31 -11.41 -17.42
C GLY A 50 8.59 -11.14 -15.92
N PRO A 51 8.39 -12.13 -15.07
CA PRO A 51 8.64 -12.02 -13.64
C PRO A 51 10.12 -11.78 -13.33
N LEU A 52 10.39 -10.88 -12.38
CA LEU A 52 11.72 -10.46 -11.94
C LEU A 52 11.98 -10.93 -10.49
N PHE A 53 13.24 -10.90 -10.03
CA PHE A 53 13.60 -11.39 -8.69
C PHE A 53 13.10 -12.81 -8.42
N SER A 54 13.50 -13.75 -9.25
CA SER A 54 13.09 -15.16 -9.10
C SER A 54 11.56 -15.33 -9.01
N GLY A 55 10.80 -14.56 -9.81
CA GLY A 55 9.34 -14.65 -9.84
C GLY A 55 8.60 -13.76 -8.83
N MET A 56 9.31 -13.05 -7.95
CA MET A 56 8.66 -12.35 -6.83
C MET A 56 7.89 -11.09 -7.24
N VAL A 57 8.30 -10.43 -8.34
CA VAL A 57 7.75 -9.14 -8.81
C VAL A 57 7.48 -9.21 -10.30
N HIS A 58 6.30 -8.78 -10.74
CA HIS A 58 5.92 -8.74 -12.15
C HIS A 58 5.35 -7.36 -12.50
N PHE A 59 6.02 -6.66 -13.43
CA PHE A 59 5.55 -5.40 -13.98
C PHE A 59 4.74 -5.62 -15.26
N ASP A 60 3.58 -6.19 -15.12
CA ASP A 60 2.56 -6.27 -16.16
C ASP A 60 1.87 -4.90 -16.38
N HIS A 61 1.04 -4.78 -17.40
CA HIS A 61 0.32 -3.54 -17.70
C HIS A 61 -0.53 -3.05 -16.54
N TYR A 62 -1.09 -3.98 -15.76
CA TYR A 62 -1.85 -3.66 -14.55
C TYR A 62 -0.96 -2.99 -13.48
N ALA A 63 0.17 -3.61 -13.13
CA ALA A 63 1.11 -3.06 -12.17
C ALA A 63 1.65 -1.69 -12.59
N ILE A 64 1.98 -1.55 -13.88
CA ILE A 64 2.50 -0.29 -14.43
C ILE A 64 1.45 0.80 -14.34
N ALA A 65 0.20 0.54 -14.77
CA ALA A 65 -0.88 1.53 -14.74
C ALA A 65 -1.14 2.06 -13.32
N PHE A 66 -1.30 1.16 -12.34
CA PHE A 66 -1.51 1.55 -10.94
C PHE A 66 -0.28 2.23 -10.33
N SER A 67 0.93 1.80 -10.67
CA SER A 67 2.15 2.44 -10.19
C SER A 67 2.34 3.85 -10.75
N VAL A 68 2.09 4.07 -12.03
CA VAL A 68 2.12 5.40 -12.64
C VAL A 68 1.07 6.30 -11.99
N LEU A 69 -0.16 5.81 -11.76
CA LEU A 69 -1.20 6.56 -11.07
C LEU A 69 -0.75 6.98 -9.67
N CYS A 70 -0.19 6.06 -8.87
CA CYS A 70 0.33 6.38 -7.54
C CYS A 70 1.44 7.43 -7.57
N ILE A 71 2.38 7.34 -8.54
CA ILE A 71 3.48 8.30 -8.68
C ILE A 71 2.93 9.68 -9.09
N VAL A 72 2.00 9.75 -10.04
CA VAL A 72 1.38 11.01 -10.50
C VAL A 72 0.63 11.69 -9.36
N VAL A 73 -0.18 10.96 -8.60
CA VAL A 73 -0.90 11.53 -7.44
C VAL A 73 0.10 12.03 -6.38
N THR A 74 1.16 11.28 -6.11
CA THR A 74 2.22 11.70 -5.18
C THR A 74 2.93 12.97 -5.69
N LEU A 75 3.22 13.06 -6.96
CA LEU A 75 3.79 14.26 -7.60
C LEU A 75 2.88 15.48 -7.39
N CYS A 76 1.57 15.33 -7.58
CA CYS A 76 0.60 16.41 -7.30
C CYS A 76 0.66 16.84 -5.83
N ILE A 77 0.72 15.89 -4.89
CA ILE A 77 0.83 16.18 -3.45
C ILE A 77 2.14 16.94 -3.16
N PHE A 78 3.26 16.56 -3.76
CA PHE A 78 4.53 17.27 -3.61
C PHE A 78 4.47 18.70 -4.14
N ILE A 79 3.84 18.94 -5.28
CA ILE A 79 3.65 20.29 -5.83
C ILE A 79 2.80 21.15 -4.88
N ILE A 80 1.70 20.61 -4.36
CA ILE A 80 0.81 21.31 -3.42
C ILE A 80 1.50 21.54 -2.06
N SER A 81 2.43 20.68 -1.69
CA SER A 81 3.16 20.77 -0.40
C SER A 81 4.12 21.96 -0.31
N LYS A 82 4.39 22.64 -1.44
CA LYS A 82 5.26 23.82 -1.46
C LYS A 82 4.68 24.92 -0.55
N GLY A 83 5.44 25.31 0.45
CA GLY A 83 5.02 26.29 1.45
C GLY A 83 4.32 25.70 2.69
N TYR A 84 3.82 24.47 2.63
CA TYR A 84 3.15 23.84 3.78
C TYR A 84 4.14 23.39 4.87
N PHE A 85 5.32 22.91 4.48
CA PHE A 85 6.33 22.39 5.38
C PHE A 85 7.39 23.43 5.79
N ASP A 86 7.36 24.65 5.25
CA ASP A 86 8.41 25.66 5.44
C ASP A 86 8.57 26.08 6.90
N GLU A 87 7.53 25.98 7.71
CA GLU A 87 7.53 26.39 9.13
C GLU A 87 8.15 25.35 10.09
N GLY A 88 8.30 24.09 9.69
CA GLY A 88 8.63 22.97 10.58
C GLY A 88 10.09 22.46 10.58
N GLY A 89 10.89 22.82 9.60
CA GLY A 89 12.32 22.40 9.53
C GLY A 89 12.59 20.96 9.09
N GLN A 90 11.58 20.08 9.01
CA GLN A 90 11.72 18.63 8.75
C GLN A 90 11.21 18.21 7.35
N VAL A 91 11.36 19.09 6.35
CA VAL A 91 10.82 18.87 4.99
C VAL A 91 11.44 17.63 4.32
N ALA A 92 12.74 17.41 4.54
CA ALA A 92 13.44 16.29 3.92
C ALA A 92 12.96 14.94 4.46
N GLU A 93 12.71 14.86 5.76
CA GLU A 93 12.16 13.67 6.43
C GLU A 93 10.75 13.36 5.92
N TYR A 94 9.88 14.39 5.78
CA TYR A 94 8.56 14.23 5.17
C TYR A 94 8.64 13.66 3.77
N TYR A 95 9.47 14.25 2.91
CA TYR A 95 9.59 13.83 1.51
C TYR A 95 10.20 12.44 1.40
N SER A 96 11.27 12.17 2.13
CA SER A 96 11.92 10.86 2.12
C SER A 96 10.97 9.75 2.56
N LEU A 97 10.22 9.93 3.67
CA LEU A 97 9.27 8.93 4.15
C LEU A 97 8.08 8.75 3.19
N LEU A 98 7.57 9.82 2.56
CA LEU A 98 6.54 9.69 1.53
C LEU A 98 7.05 8.89 0.31
N ILE A 99 8.29 9.11 -0.11
CA ILE A 99 8.90 8.36 -1.22
C ILE A 99 9.11 6.89 -0.83
N PHE A 100 9.54 6.59 0.41
CA PHE A 100 9.59 5.20 0.90
C PHE A 100 8.21 4.55 0.89
N SER A 101 7.19 5.25 1.38
CA SER A 101 5.81 4.76 1.32
C SER A 101 5.35 4.49 -0.12
N LEU A 102 5.68 5.38 -1.05
CA LEU A 102 5.41 5.21 -2.49
C LEU A 102 6.14 3.99 -3.07
N THR A 103 7.38 3.74 -2.65
CA THR A 103 8.13 2.53 -3.05
C THR A 103 7.39 1.28 -2.60
N GLY A 104 6.88 1.26 -1.38
CA GLY A 104 6.01 0.19 -0.87
C GLY A 104 4.73 0.03 -1.69
N ALA A 105 4.08 1.14 -2.09
CA ALA A 105 2.89 1.11 -2.95
C ALA A 105 3.18 0.49 -4.32
N VAL A 106 4.32 0.82 -4.94
CA VAL A 106 4.75 0.22 -6.23
C VAL A 106 5.03 -1.27 -6.08
N LEU A 107 5.61 -1.71 -4.95
CA LEU A 107 5.77 -3.14 -4.65
C LEU A 107 4.42 -3.85 -4.50
N VAL A 108 3.45 -3.24 -3.79
CA VAL A 108 2.08 -3.79 -3.67
C VAL A 108 1.37 -3.87 -5.02
N ASN A 109 1.63 -2.95 -5.95
CA ASN A 109 1.04 -3.01 -7.28
C ASN A 109 1.65 -4.12 -8.16
N SER A 110 2.91 -4.49 -7.93
CA SER A 110 3.70 -5.37 -8.80
C SER A 110 4.05 -6.72 -8.17
N TYR A 111 3.56 -7.04 -6.98
CA TYR A 111 3.87 -8.31 -6.34
C TYR A 111 3.34 -9.50 -7.15
N HIS A 112 4.12 -10.57 -7.18
CA HIS A 112 3.73 -11.87 -7.76
C HIS A 112 3.98 -13.01 -6.74
N ASN A 113 4.36 -12.64 -5.52
CA ASN A 113 4.63 -13.53 -4.41
C ASN A 113 4.15 -12.88 -3.11
N PHE A 114 3.58 -13.67 -2.20
CA PHE A 114 3.05 -13.15 -0.93
C PHE A 114 4.10 -12.48 -0.05
N SER A 115 5.36 -12.88 -0.13
CA SER A 115 6.43 -12.20 0.61
C SER A 115 6.59 -10.75 0.16
N MET A 116 6.44 -10.48 -1.17
CA MET A 116 6.50 -9.13 -1.71
C MET A 116 5.24 -8.32 -1.41
N LEU A 117 4.07 -8.95 -1.36
CA LEU A 117 2.83 -8.29 -0.89
C LEU A 117 3.02 -7.80 0.55
N PHE A 118 3.45 -8.69 1.44
CA PHE A 118 3.67 -8.35 2.84
C PHE A 118 4.72 -7.24 2.99
N LEU A 119 5.89 -7.40 2.36
CA LEU A 119 6.96 -6.43 2.41
C LEU A 119 6.54 -5.06 1.87
N GLY A 120 5.82 -5.02 0.75
CA GLY A 120 5.30 -3.78 0.17
C GLY A 120 4.32 -3.06 1.10
N ILE A 121 3.42 -3.80 1.74
CA ILE A 121 2.48 -3.27 2.75
C ILE A 121 3.24 -2.73 3.97
N GLU A 122 4.26 -3.42 4.46
CA GLU A 122 5.04 -2.96 5.61
C GLU A 122 5.87 -1.71 5.29
N ILE A 123 6.59 -1.68 4.17
CA ILE A 123 7.35 -0.49 3.75
C ILE A 123 6.42 0.72 3.61
N MET A 124 5.26 0.55 2.99
CA MET A 124 4.26 1.61 2.86
C MET A 124 3.75 2.09 4.22
N SER A 125 3.47 1.17 5.14
CA SER A 125 2.78 1.46 6.40
C SER A 125 3.69 2.04 7.47
N VAL A 126 4.90 1.49 7.64
CA VAL A 126 5.87 1.96 8.65
C VAL A 126 6.24 3.42 8.41
N ALA A 127 6.46 3.80 7.15
CA ALA A 127 6.69 5.20 6.80
C ALA A 127 5.51 6.11 7.22
N LEU A 128 4.28 5.64 7.03
CA LEU A 128 3.08 6.39 7.39
C LEU A 128 2.84 6.46 8.89
N TYR A 129 3.17 5.43 9.66
CA TYR A 129 3.08 5.48 11.14
C TYR A 129 3.93 6.62 11.70
N ILE A 130 5.13 6.83 11.13
CA ILE A 130 6.02 7.93 11.51
C ILE A 130 5.46 9.27 11.03
N LEU A 131 4.97 9.34 9.78
CA LEU A 131 4.46 10.58 9.18
C LEU A 131 3.21 11.11 9.88
N VAL A 132 2.31 10.25 10.34
CA VAL A 132 1.12 10.66 11.11
C VAL A 132 1.52 11.35 12.41
N GLY A 133 2.56 10.86 13.10
CA GLY A 133 3.06 11.42 14.37
C GLY A 133 4.20 12.44 14.23
N ILE A 134 4.46 12.96 13.04
CA ILE A 134 5.64 13.80 12.80
C ILE A 134 5.58 15.16 13.51
N ARG A 135 4.37 15.66 13.86
CA ARG A 135 4.18 16.84 14.69
C ARG A 135 4.35 16.50 16.17
N LYS A 136 5.58 16.30 16.61
CA LYS A 136 5.95 15.82 17.97
C LYS A 136 5.30 16.56 19.13
N ARG A 137 4.94 17.84 18.98
CA ARG A 137 4.32 18.67 20.02
C ARG A 137 2.79 18.68 19.96
N ASP A 138 2.20 18.10 18.94
CA ASP A 138 0.76 17.99 18.75
C ASP A 138 0.28 16.67 19.37
N LYS A 139 -0.57 16.77 20.39
CA LYS A 139 -1.11 15.59 21.09
C LYS A 139 -2.02 14.76 20.18
N ALA A 140 -2.81 15.40 19.31
CA ALA A 140 -3.70 14.71 18.38
C ALA A 140 -2.89 13.89 17.37
N SER A 141 -1.81 14.46 16.81
CA SER A 141 -0.90 13.76 15.90
C SER A 141 -0.23 12.56 16.57
N ASN A 142 0.23 12.71 17.82
CA ASN A 142 0.86 11.60 18.56
C ASN A 142 -0.13 10.48 18.90
N GLU A 143 -1.35 10.83 19.31
CA GLU A 143 -2.42 9.87 19.58
C GLU A 143 -2.83 9.11 18.29
N ALA A 144 -3.03 9.84 17.19
CA ALA A 144 -3.33 9.27 15.89
C ALA A 144 -2.24 8.29 15.43
N ALA A 145 -0.96 8.64 15.58
CA ALA A 145 0.17 7.79 15.24
C ALA A 145 0.19 6.50 16.06
N LEU A 146 -0.02 6.59 17.37
CA LEU A 146 -0.06 5.44 18.24
C LEU A 146 -1.22 4.51 17.89
N LYS A 147 -2.42 5.05 17.70
CA LYS A 147 -3.60 4.29 17.27
C LYS A 147 -3.35 3.60 15.92
N TYR A 148 -2.80 4.34 14.95
CA TYR A 148 -2.53 3.81 13.62
C TYR A 148 -1.49 2.69 13.66
N PHE A 149 -0.41 2.88 14.41
CA PHE A 149 0.62 1.87 14.58
C PHE A 149 0.08 0.58 15.24
N LEU A 150 -0.59 0.70 16.39
CA LEU A 150 -1.08 -0.48 17.12
C LEU A 150 -2.11 -1.26 16.32
N MET A 151 -3.11 -0.57 15.74
CA MET A 151 -4.15 -1.23 14.94
C MET A 151 -3.60 -1.74 13.61
N GLY A 152 -2.66 -1.02 13.00
CA GLY A 152 -2.00 -1.44 11.78
C GLY A 152 -1.13 -2.68 11.97
N ALA A 153 -0.32 -2.72 13.03
CA ALA A 153 0.51 -3.88 13.38
C ALA A 153 -0.34 -5.12 13.68
N PHE A 154 -1.48 -4.94 14.36
CA PHE A 154 -2.43 -6.02 14.60
C PHE A 154 -3.04 -6.56 13.29
N SER A 155 -3.42 -5.66 12.39
CA SER A 155 -3.96 -6.02 11.07
C SER A 155 -2.94 -6.75 10.19
N THR A 156 -1.67 -6.30 10.19
CA THR A 156 -0.61 -7.02 9.46
C THR A 156 -0.27 -8.37 10.09
N GLY A 157 -0.51 -8.55 11.38
CA GLY A 157 -0.47 -9.86 12.03
C GLY A 157 -1.49 -10.83 11.44
N PHE A 158 -2.73 -10.40 11.21
CA PHE A 158 -3.74 -11.22 10.51
C PHE A 158 -3.33 -11.53 9.07
N LEU A 159 -2.81 -10.52 8.34
CA LEU A 159 -2.34 -10.72 6.98
C LEU A 159 -1.23 -11.77 6.92
N LEU A 160 -0.21 -11.65 7.79
CA LEU A 160 0.92 -12.59 7.86
C LEU A 160 0.45 -13.99 8.24
N PHE A 161 -0.46 -14.10 9.20
CA PHE A 161 -1.02 -15.40 9.60
C PHE A 161 -1.84 -16.02 8.47
N GLY A 162 -2.62 -15.22 7.73
CA GLY A 162 -3.32 -15.67 6.53
C GLY A 162 -2.37 -16.22 5.47
N ILE A 163 -1.26 -15.51 5.20
CA ILE A 163 -0.19 -15.98 4.29
C ILE A 163 0.42 -17.30 4.78
N ALA A 164 0.67 -17.42 6.09
CA ALA A 164 1.22 -18.66 6.67
C ALA A 164 0.27 -19.85 6.52
N LEU A 165 -1.04 -19.65 6.68
CA LEU A 165 -2.03 -20.71 6.45
C LEU A 165 -2.13 -21.12 4.99
N LEU A 166 -2.05 -20.17 4.06
CA LEU A 166 -2.00 -20.49 2.63
C LEU A 166 -0.73 -21.26 2.27
N TYR A 167 0.41 -20.84 2.80
CA TYR A 167 1.67 -21.58 2.64
C TYR A 167 1.58 -22.99 3.25
N GLY A 168 0.99 -23.13 4.43
CA GLY A 168 0.79 -24.43 5.07
C GLY A 168 -0.10 -25.38 4.25
N ALA A 169 -1.02 -24.84 3.46
CA ALA A 169 -1.90 -25.63 2.59
C ALA A 169 -1.27 -25.95 1.22
N THR A 170 -0.45 -25.05 0.67
CA THR A 170 0.05 -25.13 -0.71
C THR A 170 1.53 -25.47 -0.81
N GLY A 171 2.32 -25.14 0.22
CA GLY A 171 3.78 -25.23 0.22
C GLY A 171 4.47 -24.09 -0.55
N SER A 172 3.73 -23.07 -1.02
CA SER A 172 4.27 -21.99 -1.84
C SER A 172 3.76 -20.60 -1.45
N PHE A 173 4.58 -19.57 -1.72
CA PHE A 173 4.21 -18.16 -1.66
C PHE A 173 3.90 -17.57 -3.05
N ASP A 174 4.18 -18.31 -4.12
CA ASP A 174 4.03 -17.85 -5.50
C ASP A 174 2.55 -17.86 -5.93
N LEU A 175 2.12 -16.80 -6.62
CA LEU A 175 0.73 -16.64 -7.02
C LEU A 175 0.30 -17.65 -8.11
N ASP A 176 1.21 -18.06 -9.00
CA ASP A 176 0.91 -19.06 -10.04
C ASP A 176 0.76 -20.46 -9.44
N GLU A 177 1.64 -20.80 -8.49
CA GLU A 177 1.57 -22.10 -7.81
C GLU A 177 0.30 -22.18 -6.93
N ILE A 178 -0.09 -21.10 -6.27
CA ILE A 178 -1.34 -21.03 -5.50
C ILE A 178 -2.56 -21.18 -6.44
N LYS A 179 -2.54 -20.50 -7.57
CA LYS A 179 -3.59 -20.66 -8.61
C LYS A 179 -3.66 -22.10 -9.11
N ALA A 180 -2.51 -22.72 -9.40
CA ALA A 180 -2.43 -24.11 -9.83
C ALA A 180 -2.97 -25.06 -8.75
N TYR A 181 -2.66 -24.82 -7.47
CA TYR A 181 -3.22 -25.59 -6.36
C TYR A 181 -4.75 -25.57 -6.35
N VAL A 182 -5.36 -24.38 -6.50
CA VAL A 182 -6.82 -24.22 -6.51
C VAL A 182 -7.44 -24.93 -7.72
N VAL A 183 -6.86 -24.77 -8.90
CA VAL A 183 -7.37 -25.38 -10.15
C VAL A 183 -7.27 -26.91 -10.12
N ASN A 184 -6.18 -27.43 -9.58
CA ASN A 184 -5.92 -28.88 -9.57
C ASN A 184 -6.67 -29.64 -8.45
N ASN A 185 -7.20 -28.92 -7.42
CA ASN A 185 -7.87 -29.53 -6.28
C ASN A 185 -9.29 -28.97 -6.04
N PRO A 186 -10.18 -28.91 -7.04
CA PRO A 186 -11.45 -28.18 -6.94
C PRO A 186 -12.39 -28.71 -5.82
N HIS A 187 -12.25 -29.98 -5.46
CA HIS A 187 -13.10 -30.64 -4.44
C HIS A 187 -12.34 -31.03 -3.16
N ALA A 188 -11.04 -30.74 -3.08
CA ALA A 188 -10.17 -31.16 -1.97
C ALA A 188 -9.31 -30.04 -1.38
N ILE A 189 -9.82 -28.79 -1.48
CA ILE A 189 -9.12 -27.64 -0.90
C ILE A 189 -9.15 -27.72 0.63
N SER A 190 -8.00 -27.60 1.26
CA SER A 190 -7.85 -27.68 2.71
C SER A 190 -8.65 -26.57 3.43
N PRO A 191 -9.32 -26.84 4.57
CA PRO A 191 -9.93 -25.81 5.42
C PRO A 191 -8.95 -24.71 5.85
N LEU A 192 -7.65 -25.04 5.99
CA LEU A 192 -6.59 -24.04 6.26
C LEU A 192 -6.50 -22.99 5.17
N PHE A 193 -6.69 -23.38 3.90
CA PHE A 193 -6.65 -22.46 2.77
C PHE A 193 -7.79 -21.43 2.86
N TYR A 194 -9.02 -21.87 3.14
CA TYR A 194 -10.16 -20.98 3.31
C TYR A 194 -9.98 -20.04 4.50
N GLY A 195 -9.46 -20.55 5.63
CA GLY A 195 -9.10 -19.73 6.79
C GLY A 195 -8.06 -18.67 6.43
N GLY A 196 -7.04 -19.05 5.63
CA GLY A 196 -6.04 -18.12 5.11
C GLY A 196 -6.63 -17.00 4.27
N ILE A 197 -7.56 -17.32 3.34
CA ILE A 197 -8.26 -16.30 2.52
C ILE A 197 -9.03 -15.31 3.41
N LEU A 198 -9.78 -15.79 4.40
CA LEU A 198 -10.53 -14.90 5.28
C LEU A 198 -9.63 -13.94 6.06
N LEU A 199 -8.49 -14.42 6.56
CA LEU A 199 -7.51 -13.56 7.25
C LEU A 199 -6.85 -12.56 6.32
N LEU A 200 -6.57 -12.93 5.05
CA LEU A 200 -6.11 -11.99 4.04
C LEU A 200 -7.16 -10.90 3.75
N ILE A 201 -8.44 -11.28 3.65
CA ILE A 201 -9.53 -10.31 3.48
C ILE A 201 -9.54 -9.33 4.65
N VAL A 202 -9.44 -9.79 5.90
CA VAL A 202 -9.37 -8.92 7.09
C VAL A 202 -8.21 -7.94 6.98
N GLY A 203 -6.99 -8.41 6.71
CA GLY A 203 -5.79 -7.57 6.62
C GLY A 203 -5.86 -6.54 5.48
N LEU A 204 -6.30 -6.96 4.29
CA LEU A 204 -6.39 -6.08 3.12
C LEU A 204 -7.55 -5.08 3.24
N THR A 205 -8.70 -5.48 3.75
CA THR A 205 -9.85 -4.58 3.96
C THR A 205 -9.59 -3.55 5.06
N PHE A 206 -8.78 -3.88 6.07
CA PHE A 206 -8.27 -2.90 7.03
C PHE A 206 -7.46 -1.81 6.31
N LYS A 207 -6.54 -2.16 5.40
CA LYS A 207 -5.73 -1.17 4.64
C LYS A 207 -6.61 -0.29 3.73
N VAL A 208 -7.63 -0.86 3.14
CA VAL A 208 -8.64 -0.11 2.39
C VAL A 208 -9.48 0.79 3.32
N GLY A 209 -9.65 0.42 4.58
CA GLY A 209 -10.53 1.10 5.54
C GLY A 209 -12.00 0.78 5.28
N ALA A 210 -12.30 -0.45 4.86
CA ALA A 210 -13.66 -0.92 4.69
C ALA A 210 -14.26 -1.38 6.03
N ALA A 211 -15.55 -1.16 6.23
CA ALA A 211 -16.23 -1.61 7.43
C ALA A 211 -16.40 -3.16 7.44
N PRO A 212 -16.21 -3.82 8.59
CA PRO A 212 -16.09 -3.28 9.94
C PRO A 212 -14.66 -2.83 10.35
N PHE A 213 -13.65 -2.99 9.49
CA PHE A 213 -12.23 -2.76 9.82
C PHE A 213 -11.78 -1.29 9.63
N HIS A 214 -12.71 -0.33 9.58
CA HIS A 214 -12.47 1.09 9.27
C HIS A 214 -12.26 1.98 10.50
N PHE A 215 -12.44 1.46 11.71
CA PHE A 215 -12.51 2.25 12.96
C PHE A 215 -11.25 3.07 13.28
N TRP A 216 -10.12 2.74 12.67
CA TRP A 216 -8.90 3.54 12.77
C TRP A 216 -8.94 4.83 11.92
N THR A 217 -9.71 4.83 10.84
CA THR A 217 -9.67 5.86 9.80
C THR A 217 -10.08 7.25 10.30
N PRO A 218 -11.19 7.45 11.04
CA PRO A 218 -11.60 8.77 11.48
C PRO A 218 -10.55 9.43 12.38
N ASP A 219 -10.11 8.74 13.44
CA ASP A 219 -9.16 9.27 14.41
C ASP A 219 -7.79 9.59 13.79
N VAL A 220 -7.32 8.71 12.90
CA VAL A 220 -6.03 8.87 12.24
C VAL A 220 -6.07 10.00 11.20
N TYR A 221 -7.15 10.13 10.45
CA TYR A 221 -7.28 11.18 9.44
C TYR A 221 -7.46 12.56 10.05
N ASP A 222 -8.12 12.67 11.21
CA ASP A 222 -8.29 13.91 11.94
C ASP A 222 -6.97 14.37 12.59
N GLY A 223 -6.24 13.47 13.25
CA GLY A 223 -5.01 13.83 13.94
C GLY A 223 -3.76 13.95 13.05
N ALA A 224 -3.76 13.38 11.84
CA ALA A 224 -2.62 13.44 10.93
C ALA A 224 -2.50 14.83 10.26
N PRO A 225 -1.27 15.26 9.87
CA PRO A 225 -1.10 16.42 9.00
C PRO A 225 -1.89 16.26 7.69
N ILE A 226 -2.59 17.31 7.24
CA ILE A 226 -3.53 17.24 6.11
C ILE A 226 -2.93 16.66 4.82
N LEU A 227 -1.66 16.94 4.52
CA LEU A 227 -1.00 16.37 3.35
C LEU A 227 -0.77 14.86 3.48
N ILE A 228 -0.53 14.39 4.71
CA ILE A 228 -0.39 12.96 4.99
C ILE A 228 -1.74 12.27 4.87
N THR A 229 -2.80 12.89 5.41
CA THR A 229 -4.18 12.41 5.22
C THR A 229 -4.56 12.36 3.74
N SER A 230 -4.20 13.37 2.95
CA SER A 230 -4.43 13.39 1.49
C SER A 230 -3.70 12.23 0.79
N TYR A 231 -2.45 11.95 1.17
CA TYR A 231 -1.69 10.82 0.64
C TYR A 231 -2.30 9.47 1.05
N MET A 232 -2.68 9.32 2.32
CA MET A 232 -3.31 8.09 2.84
C MET A 232 -4.67 7.81 2.19
N SER A 233 -5.47 8.85 1.95
CA SER A 233 -6.80 8.71 1.35
C SER A 233 -6.78 8.49 -0.16
N THR A 234 -5.67 8.72 -0.83
CA THR A 234 -5.50 8.56 -2.28
C THR A 234 -4.53 7.44 -2.63
N VAL A 235 -3.22 7.67 -2.53
CA VAL A 235 -2.17 6.73 -2.98
C VAL A 235 -2.27 5.39 -2.26
N VAL A 236 -2.41 5.41 -0.93
CA VAL A 236 -2.49 4.18 -0.12
C VAL A 236 -3.74 3.38 -0.46
N LYS A 237 -4.88 4.05 -0.67
CA LYS A 237 -6.12 3.38 -1.07
C LYS A 237 -5.99 2.74 -2.46
N VAL A 238 -5.47 3.48 -3.42
CA VAL A 238 -5.24 2.97 -4.78
C VAL A 238 -4.34 1.74 -4.75
N ALA A 239 -3.20 1.80 -4.07
CA ALA A 239 -2.29 0.66 -3.96
C ALA A 239 -2.92 -0.54 -3.22
N SER A 240 -3.67 -0.29 -2.15
CA SER A 240 -4.35 -1.36 -1.39
C SER A 240 -5.43 -2.06 -2.23
N PHE A 241 -6.23 -1.30 -2.98
CA PHE A 241 -7.21 -1.87 -3.92
C PHE A 241 -6.52 -2.63 -5.06
N ALA A 242 -5.44 -2.09 -5.61
CA ALA A 242 -4.68 -2.78 -6.65
C ALA A 242 -4.12 -4.11 -6.14
N GLY A 243 -3.54 -4.13 -4.93
CA GLY A 243 -3.06 -5.37 -4.33
C GLY A 243 -4.18 -6.39 -4.08
N LEU A 244 -5.33 -5.93 -3.58
CA LEU A 244 -6.51 -6.77 -3.36
C LEU A 244 -7.04 -7.35 -4.68
N LEU A 245 -7.28 -6.51 -5.69
CA LEU A 245 -7.80 -6.93 -6.98
C LEU A 245 -6.86 -7.93 -7.67
N ARG A 246 -5.54 -7.70 -7.63
CA ARG A 246 -4.55 -8.63 -8.20
C ARG A 246 -4.70 -10.02 -7.58
N LEU A 247 -4.80 -10.14 -6.25
CA LEU A 247 -4.92 -11.43 -5.58
C LEU A 247 -6.21 -12.15 -5.98
N PHE A 248 -7.35 -11.48 -5.85
CA PHE A 248 -8.65 -12.12 -6.04
C PHE A 248 -9.02 -12.35 -7.50
N SER A 249 -8.61 -11.44 -8.41
CA SER A 249 -8.89 -11.59 -9.85
C SER A 249 -7.88 -12.47 -10.59
N TYR A 250 -6.72 -12.76 -10.00
CA TYR A 250 -5.70 -13.59 -10.65
C TYR A 250 -5.59 -14.98 -10.03
N SER A 251 -5.18 -15.07 -8.77
CA SER A 251 -4.88 -16.36 -8.14
C SER A 251 -6.10 -17.04 -7.54
N LEU A 252 -7.01 -16.28 -6.98
CA LEU A 252 -8.20 -16.78 -6.29
C LEU A 252 -9.48 -16.69 -7.11
N LEU A 253 -9.40 -16.33 -8.39
CA LEU A 253 -10.57 -16.26 -9.28
C LEU A 253 -11.37 -17.57 -9.33
N PRO A 254 -10.77 -18.77 -9.37
CA PRO A 254 -11.53 -20.02 -9.38
C PRO A 254 -12.35 -20.27 -8.11
N LEU A 255 -12.11 -19.51 -7.02
CA LEU A 255 -12.87 -19.56 -5.78
C LEU A 255 -13.82 -18.36 -5.61
N GLN A 256 -14.26 -17.76 -6.69
CA GLN A 256 -15.13 -16.57 -6.68
C GLN A 256 -16.41 -16.81 -5.84
N ASP A 257 -17.04 -17.97 -5.98
CA ASP A 257 -18.25 -18.32 -5.22
C ASP A 257 -18.06 -18.29 -3.70
N PHE A 258 -16.81 -18.44 -3.21
CA PHE A 258 -16.48 -18.37 -1.79
C PHE A 258 -16.24 -16.94 -1.30
N TRP A 259 -15.41 -16.18 -2.00
CA TRP A 259 -14.98 -14.86 -1.49
C TRP A 259 -15.90 -13.71 -1.92
N GLU A 260 -16.64 -13.82 -3.03
CA GLU A 260 -17.53 -12.77 -3.52
C GLU A 260 -18.63 -12.41 -2.52
N PRO A 261 -19.36 -13.37 -1.87
CA PRO A 261 -20.34 -13.04 -0.84
C PRO A 261 -19.72 -12.30 0.35
N VAL A 262 -18.48 -12.62 0.72
CA VAL A 262 -17.80 -11.94 1.84
C VAL A 262 -17.54 -10.47 1.49
N PHE A 263 -17.03 -10.19 0.29
CA PHE A 263 -16.84 -8.81 -0.17
C PHE A 263 -18.18 -8.08 -0.34
N LEU A 264 -19.22 -8.75 -0.81
CA LEU A 264 -20.56 -8.15 -0.91
C LEU A 264 -21.05 -7.68 0.46
N ILE A 265 -20.94 -8.52 1.49
CA ILE A 265 -21.30 -8.17 2.86
C ILE A 265 -20.48 -6.97 3.35
N ILE A 266 -19.16 -6.99 3.17
CA ILE A 266 -18.25 -5.90 3.55
C ILE A 266 -18.65 -4.60 2.82
N ALA A 267 -18.95 -4.66 1.54
CA ALA A 267 -19.38 -3.51 0.75
C ALA A 267 -20.70 -2.92 1.26
N ILE A 268 -21.70 -3.77 1.50
CA ILE A 268 -23.01 -3.34 2.07
C ILE A 268 -22.82 -2.64 3.42
N ILE A 269 -22.07 -3.26 4.35
CA ILE A 269 -21.80 -2.68 5.66
C ILE A 269 -21.07 -1.34 5.52
N THR A 270 -20.08 -1.26 4.62
CA THR A 270 -19.32 -0.03 4.36
C THR A 270 -20.21 1.09 3.84
N LEU A 271 -21.14 0.80 2.92
CA LEU A 271 -22.10 1.77 2.40
C LEU A 271 -23.04 2.30 3.49
N PHE A 272 -23.58 1.41 4.33
CA PHE A 272 -24.47 1.81 5.44
C PHE A 272 -23.75 2.70 6.45
N ILE A 273 -22.57 2.28 6.93
CA ILE A 273 -21.80 3.04 7.92
C ILE A 273 -21.33 4.38 7.35
N GLY A 274 -20.83 4.40 6.12
CA GLY A 274 -20.37 5.62 5.47
C GLY A 274 -21.49 6.64 5.22
N LYS A 275 -22.74 6.18 5.02
CA LYS A 275 -23.90 7.06 4.86
C LYS A 275 -24.40 7.59 6.22
N ILE A 276 -24.42 6.78 7.26
CA ILE A 276 -24.85 7.19 8.60
C ILE A 276 -23.91 8.25 9.17
N GLY A 277 -22.59 8.09 9.00
CA GLY A 277 -21.59 9.06 9.46
C GLY A 277 -21.75 10.46 8.87
N ARG A 278 -22.25 10.57 7.62
CA ARG A 278 -22.56 11.87 6.99
C ARG A 278 -23.86 12.52 7.44
N ALA A 279 -24.77 11.77 8.04
CA ALA A 279 -26.07 12.29 8.48
C ALA A 279 -25.98 13.01 9.85
N HIS A 280 -24.85 12.91 10.55
CA HIS A 280 -24.63 13.48 11.88
C HIS A 280 -23.57 14.59 11.89
N VAL A 281 -23.10 15.03 10.73
CA VAL A 281 -22.24 16.21 10.52
C VAL A 281 -23.05 17.24 9.75
#